data_2551a56020ed5d72f9df9ddb7e23a8ce
#
_entry.id   2551a56020ed5d72f9df9ddb7e23a8ce
#
_cell.length_a   1.000
_cell.length_b   1.000
_cell.length_c   1.000
_cell.angle_alpha   90.00
_cell.angle_beta   90.00
_cell.angle_gamma   90.00
#
_symmetry.space_group_name_H-M   'P 1'
#
loop_
_entity.id
_entity.type
_entity.pdbx_description
1 polymer ?
#
loop_
_entity_poly.entity_id
_entity_poly.type
_entity_poly.pdbx_seq_one_letter_code
_entity_poly.pdbx_strand_id
1 'polypeptide(L)'
;MNAQAPITTPKATKSAPTISKKILSIVGRCNAQYGLIKEGDSILLGLSGGKDSILLATIFAYMQRHAPFKFTFKALTVDYGRGGEYEYIFEYCERLKIPYELYRTDIYEILEQNKREGTIYCSFCSRMRRGALYSKALEGGFNKLALAHHLDDAAESFFMNLTYNGSLRSMPPIYRAENGLEVIRPLIFVRERQIIDFIASNSIYIAPDCNCPINWLDSDKRPYAREATKTFLKNMELENPNFFKSLKNAFSNLHISSFCDERYIES
;
A
#
# COMPACT_ATOMS: atom_id res chain seq x y z
N MET A 1 -24.15 23.10 26.26
CA MET A 1 -24.63 21.75 25.94
C MET A 1 -24.90 21.68 24.45
N ASN A 2 -23.88 21.27 23.66
CA ASN A 2 -24.04 21.05 22.23
C ASN A 2 -24.11 19.54 22.03
N ALA A 3 -25.30 19.06 21.71
CA ALA A 3 -25.55 17.66 21.33
C ALA A 3 -24.96 17.45 19.94
N GLN A 4 -23.87 16.67 19.85
CA GLN A 4 -23.38 16.14 18.59
C GLN A 4 -24.41 15.17 18.01
N ALA A 5 -24.85 15.45 16.78
CA ALA A 5 -25.73 14.55 16.04
C ALA A 5 -25.03 13.18 15.84
N PRO A 6 -25.77 12.06 15.93
CA PRO A 6 -25.19 10.74 15.75
C PRO A 6 -24.68 10.61 14.31
N ILE A 7 -23.40 10.23 14.16
CA ILE A 7 -22.81 9.87 12.89
C ILE A 7 -23.51 8.60 12.41
N THR A 8 -24.46 8.74 11.48
CA THR A 8 -25.11 7.61 10.84
C THR A 8 -24.10 6.94 9.91
N THR A 9 -23.59 5.78 10.31
CA THR A 9 -22.84 4.88 9.41
C THR A 9 -23.70 4.56 8.19
N PRO A 10 -23.20 4.79 6.96
CA PRO A 10 -23.97 4.44 5.76
C PRO A 10 -24.22 2.93 5.77
N LYS A 11 -25.49 2.52 5.61
CA LYS A 11 -25.86 1.10 5.48
C LYS A 11 -25.05 0.47 4.34
N ALA A 12 -24.18 -0.46 4.69
CA ALA A 12 -23.36 -1.20 3.72
C ALA A 12 -24.26 -1.86 2.67
N THR A 13 -24.02 -1.58 1.41
CA THR A 13 -24.68 -2.25 0.28
C THR A 13 -24.38 -3.75 0.36
N LYS A 14 -25.44 -4.60 0.28
CA LYS A 14 -25.34 -6.08 0.43
C LYS A 14 -24.55 -6.76 -0.70
N SER A 15 -24.24 -6.08 -1.81
CA SER A 15 -23.51 -6.64 -2.97
C SER A 15 -21.99 -6.45 -2.83
N ALA A 16 -21.23 -7.35 -3.46
CA ALA A 16 -19.78 -7.18 -3.57
C ALA A 16 -19.43 -5.90 -4.36
N PRO A 17 -18.38 -5.14 -3.96
CA PRO A 17 -17.98 -3.93 -4.66
C PRO A 17 -17.61 -4.20 -6.13
N THR A 18 -18.00 -3.29 -7.01
CA THR A 18 -17.71 -3.38 -8.44
C THR A 18 -16.34 -2.77 -8.76
N ILE A 19 -15.42 -3.58 -9.28
CA ILE A 19 -14.10 -3.11 -9.72
C ILE A 19 -14.19 -2.74 -11.20
N SER A 20 -13.67 -1.56 -11.57
CA SER A 20 -13.67 -1.16 -12.99
C SER A 20 -12.82 -2.10 -13.85
N LYS A 21 -13.27 -2.36 -15.09
CA LYS A 21 -12.52 -3.18 -16.07
C LYS A 21 -11.09 -2.64 -16.30
N LYS A 22 -10.90 -1.33 -16.18
CA LYS A 22 -9.60 -0.66 -16.32
C LYS A 22 -8.63 -1.08 -15.22
N ILE A 23 -9.06 -1.06 -13.94
CA ILE A 23 -8.24 -1.52 -12.81
C ILE A 23 -7.91 -3.01 -12.97
N LEU A 24 -8.90 -3.86 -13.24
CA LEU A 24 -8.68 -5.29 -13.44
C LEU A 24 -7.69 -5.57 -14.57
N SER A 25 -7.79 -4.84 -15.69
CA SER A 25 -6.85 -4.97 -16.81
C SER A 25 -5.43 -4.54 -16.44
N ILE A 26 -5.25 -3.48 -15.65
CA ILE A 26 -3.93 -3.02 -15.19
C ILE A 26 -3.31 -4.09 -14.28
N VAL A 27 -4.06 -4.57 -13.28
CA VAL A 27 -3.58 -5.58 -12.33
C VAL A 27 -3.30 -6.91 -13.02
N GLY A 28 -4.20 -7.36 -13.90
CA GLY A 28 -4.02 -8.60 -14.67
C GLY A 28 -2.75 -8.57 -15.54
N ARG A 29 -2.50 -7.46 -16.25
CA ARG A 29 -1.26 -7.29 -17.03
C ARG A 29 -0.02 -7.24 -16.14
N CYS A 30 -0.08 -6.55 -15.02
CA CYS A 30 1.01 -6.51 -14.05
C CYS A 30 1.32 -7.93 -13.52
N ASN A 31 0.27 -8.68 -13.17
CA ASN A 31 0.42 -10.06 -12.73
C ASN A 31 1.04 -10.95 -13.81
N ALA A 32 0.58 -10.86 -15.04
CA ALA A 32 1.10 -11.65 -16.17
C ALA A 32 2.57 -11.31 -16.49
N GLN A 33 2.92 -10.02 -16.43
CA GLN A 33 4.27 -9.55 -16.76
C GLN A 33 5.31 -9.94 -15.71
N TYR A 34 4.96 -9.87 -14.41
CA TYR A 34 5.91 -10.06 -13.31
C TYR A 34 5.69 -11.35 -12.52
N GLY A 35 4.67 -12.13 -12.82
CA GLY A 35 4.36 -13.37 -12.12
C GLY A 35 4.09 -13.17 -10.63
N LEU A 36 3.32 -12.11 -10.26
CA LEU A 36 3.12 -11.70 -8.87
C LEU A 36 2.38 -12.77 -8.07
N ILE A 37 1.31 -13.32 -8.65
CA ILE A 37 0.48 -14.36 -8.05
C ILE A 37 0.44 -15.54 -9.02
N LYS A 38 0.76 -16.75 -8.53
CA LYS A 38 0.86 -17.98 -9.29
C LYS A 38 0.00 -19.08 -8.67
N GLU A 39 -0.14 -20.19 -9.38
CA GLU A 39 -0.74 -21.41 -8.86
C GLU A 39 -0.03 -21.87 -7.59
N GLY A 40 -0.81 -22.19 -6.55
CA GLY A 40 -0.32 -22.71 -5.28
C GLY A 40 0.21 -21.65 -4.30
N ASP A 41 0.23 -20.36 -4.66
CA ASP A 41 0.68 -19.31 -3.73
C ASP A 41 -0.19 -19.23 -2.47
N SER A 42 0.48 -19.02 -1.33
CA SER A 42 -0.11 -18.68 -0.03
C SER A 42 0.35 -17.29 0.37
N ILE A 43 -0.56 -16.31 0.40
CA ILE A 43 -0.22 -14.89 0.45
C ILE A 43 -0.77 -14.23 1.72
N LEU A 44 0.09 -13.55 2.48
CA LEU A 44 -0.35 -12.62 3.51
C LEU A 44 -0.60 -11.25 2.86
N LEU A 45 -1.78 -10.67 3.05
CA LEU A 45 -2.15 -9.35 2.55
C LEU A 45 -2.13 -8.35 3.70
N GLY A 46 -1.26 -7.34 3.62
CA GLY A 46 -1.24 -6.24 4.59
C GLY A 46 -2.44 -5.31 4.38
N LEU A 47 -3.42 -5.38 5.29
CA LEU A 47 -4.67 -4.62 5.25
C LEU A 47 -4.64 -3.52 6.31
N SER A 48 -4.31 -2.28 5.91
CA SER A 48 -4.23 -1.14 6.85
C SER A 48 -5.59 -0.48 7.14
N GLY A 49 -6.64 -0.86 6.42
CA GLY A 49 -7.93 -0.18 6.46
C GLY A 49 -8.04 1.06 5.56
N GLY A 50 -6.93 1.57 5.06
CA GLY A 50 -6.94 2.67 4.09
C GLY A 50 -7.44 2.23 2.70
N LYS A 51 -7.85 3.23 1.89
CA LYS A 51 -8.44 3.05 0.55
C LYS A 51 -7.70 2.07 -0.36
N ASP A 52 -6.36 2.14 -0.33
CA ASP A 52 -5.50 1.35 -1.22
C ASP A 52 -5.52 -0.14 -0.84
N SER A 53 -5.42 -0.43 0.46
CA SER A 53 -5.44 -1.79 1.00
C SER A 53 -6.82 -2.44 0.88
N ILE A 54 -7.89 -1.66 0.99
CA ILE A 54 -9.27 -2.11 0.77
C ILE A 54 -9.48 -2.51 -0.71
N LEU A 55 -9.00 -1.69 -1.67
CA LEU A 55 -9.05 -2.08 -3.08
C LEU A 55 -8.25 -3.36 -3.33
N LEU A 56 -7.03 -3.48 -2.76
CA LEU A 56 -6.21 -4.68 -2.93
C LEU A 56 -6.92 -5.92 -2.41
N ALA A 57 -7.52 -5.87 -1.21
CA ALA A 57 -8.29 -6.97 -0.63
C ALA A 57 -9.49 -7.36 -1.52
N THR A 58 -10.18 -6.36 -2.09
CA THR A 58 -11.29 -6.60 -3.03
C THR A 58 -10.81 -7.30 -4.30
N ILE A 59 -9.67 -6.88 -4.86
CA ILE A 59 -9.08 -7.51 -6.05
C ILE A 59 -8.68 -8.96 -5.76
N PHE A 60 -8.09 -9.24 -4.59
CA PHE A 60 -7.72 -10.60 -4.21
C PHE A 60 -8.94 -11.51 -4.07
N ALA A 61 -10.01 -11.04 -3.41
CA ALA A 61 -11.28 -11.75 -3.33
C ALA A 61 -11.94 -11.97 -4.71
N TYR A 62 -11.79 -11.01 -5.63
CA TYR A 62 -12.23 -11.16 -7.01
C TYR A 62 -11.38 -12.21 -7.75
N MET A 63 -10.06 -12.14 -7.67
CA MET A 63 -9.14 -13.05 -8.35
C MET A 63 -9.30 -14.50 -7.87
N GLN A 64 -9.51 -14.74 -6.57
CA GLN A 64 -9.79 -16.10 -6.06
C GLN A 64 -10.97 -16.77 -6.76
N ARG A 65 -11.95 -15.98 -7.22
CA ARG A 65 -13.17 -16.49 -7.88
C ARG A 65 -13.06 -16.60 -9.39
N HIS A 66 -12.16 -15.79 -10.01
CA HIS A 66 -12.14 -15.61 -11.46
C HIS A 66 -10.80 -15.92 -12.14
N ALA A 67 -9.70 -16.04 -11.37
CA ALA A 67 -8.41 -16.37 -11.95
C ALA A 67 -8.40 -17.84 -12.45
N PRO A 68 -7.66 -18.13 -13.52
CA PRO A 68 -7.55 -19.49 -14.06
C PRO A 68 -6.63 -20.41 -13.22
N PHE A 69 -6.12 -19.92 -12.11
CA PHE A 69 -5.22 -20.62 -11.19
C PHE A 69 -5.70 -20.46 -9.74
N LYS A 70 -5.30 -21.38 -8.87
CA LYS A 70 -5.67 -21.41 -7.45
C LYS A 70 -4.57 -20.85 -6.59
N PHE A 71 -4.92 -19.96 -5.67
CA PHE A 71 -4.06 -19.46 -4.62
C PHE A 71 -4.88 -19.21 -3.34
N THR A 72 -4.21 -19.11 -2.21
CA THR A 72 -4.84 -18.74 -0.93
C THR A 72 -4.30 -17.41 -0.45
N PHE A 73 -5.10 -16.68 0.31
CA PHE A 73 -4.62 -15.49 1.02
C PHE A 73 -5.37 -15.28 2.32
N LYS A 74 -4.71 -14.58 3.24
CA LYS A 74 -5.28 -14.06 4.49
C LYS A 74 -4.93 -12.59 4.60
N ALA A 75 -5.89 -11.75 4.98
CA ALA A 75 -5.66 -10.35 5.27
C ALA A 75 -5.25 -10.17 6.73
N LEU A 76 -4.30 -9.27 6.99
CA LEU A 76 -3.81 -8.97 8.32
C LEU A 76 -3.67 -7.46 8.51
N THR A 77 -4.28 -6.95 9.58
CA THR A 77 -4.08 -5.59 10.07
C THR A 77 -3.15 -5.61 11.28
N VAL A 78 -2.14 -4.74 11.26
CA VAL A 78 -1.27 -4.51 12.41
C VAL A 78 -1.91 -3.42 13.26
N ASP A 79 -2.34 -3.77 14.48
CA ASP A 79 -2.74 -2.82 15.51
C ASP A 79 -1.49 -2.34 16.26
N TYR A 80 -1.37 -1.03 16.42
CA TYR A 80 -0.20 -0.40 17.02
C TYR A 80 -0.18 -0.43 18.57
N GLY A 81 -1.23 -0.99 19.21
CA GLY A 81 -1.28 -1.17 20.67
C GLY A 81 -2.02 -0.08 21.45
N ARG A 82 -2.52 0.98 20.78
CA ARG A 82 -3.32 2.02 21.42
C ARG A 82 -4.83 1.87 21.22
N GLY A 83 -5.23 0.85 20.48
CA GLY A 83 -6.59 0.68 20.00
C GLY A 83 -6.86 1.53 18.76
N GLY A 84 -7.98 1.26 18.11
CA GLY A 84 -8.41 1.96 16.89
C GLY A 84 -9.74 1.42 16.40
N GLU A 85 -10.29 2.07 15.38
CA GLU A 85 -11.48 1.61 14.69
C GLU A 85 -11.14 0.51 13.70
N TYR A 86 -11.37 -0.75 14.05
CA TYR A 86 -11.11 -1.90 13.16
C TYR A 86 -12.38 -2.62 12.74
N GLU A 87 -13.54 -2.32 13.36
CA GLU A 87 -14.80 -3.01 13.12
C GLU A 87 -15.21 -2.96 11.64
N TYR A 88 -15.09 -1.79 11.00
CA TYR A 88 -15.41 -1.64 9.58
C TYR A 88 -14.54 -2.52 8.67
N ILE A 89 -13.29 -2.82 9.07
CA ILE A 89 -12.39 -3.73 8.34
C ILE A 89 -12.87 -5.17 8.49
N PHE A 90 -13.23 -5.55 9.73
CA PHE A 90 -13.78 -6.87 10.01
C PHE A 90 -15.06 -7.11 9.21
N GLU A 91 -16.06 -6.19 9.29
CA GLU A 91 -17.30 -6.26 8.53
C GLU A 91 -17.06 -6.34 7.01
N TYR A 92 -16.08 -5.58 6.53
CA TYR A 92 -15.69 -5.59 5.12
C TYR A 92 -15.14 -6.95 4.69
N CYS A 93 -14.25 -7.54 5.48
CA CYS A 93 -13.67 -8.86 5.22
C CYS A 93 -14.72 -9.96 5.30
N GLU A 94 -15.60 -9.94 6.30
CA GLU A 94 -16.69 -10.90 6.45
C GLU A 94 -17.64 -10.88 5.23
N ARG A 95 -18.03 -9.68 4.78
CA ARG A 95 -18.88 -9.50 3.60
C ARG A 95 -18.27 -10.12 2.33
N LEU A 96 -16.95 -10.01 2.16
CA LEU A 96 -16.24 -10.56 1.01
C LEU A 96 -15.73 -11.99 1.21
N LYS A 97 -15.96 -12.57 2.40
CA LYS A 97 -15.45 -13.89 2.83
C LYS A 97 -13.92 -13.96 2.79
N ILE A 98 -13.25 -12.90 3.20
CA ILE A 98 -11.79 -12.81 3.29
C ILE A 98 -11.38 -13.28 4.69
N PRO A 99 -10.52 -14.31 4.82
CA PRO A 99 -9.90 -14.65 6.10
C PRO A 99 -9.10 -13.46 6.63
N TYR A 100 -9.44 -13.00 7.84
CA TYR A 100 -8.89 -11.78 8.42
C TYR A 100 -8.34 -12.00 9.81
N GLU A 101 -7.28 -11.30 10.14
CA GLU A 101 -6.66 -11.26 11.48
C GLU A 101 -6.27 -9.84 11.85
N LEU A 102 -6.60 -9.43 13.09
CA LEU A 102 -6.08 -8.24 13.72
C LEU A 102 -4.90 -8.64 14.62
N TYR A 103 -3.67 -8.26 14.25
CA TYR A 103 -2.47 -8.54 14.99
C TYR A 103 -2.09 -7.35 15.88
N ARG A 104 -2.26 -7.51 17.18
CA ARG A 104 -1.90 -6.51 18.19
C ARG A 104 -0.40 -6.49 18.43
N THR A 105 0.18 -5.30 18.50
CA THR A 105 1.60 -5.06 18.74
C THR A 105 1.80 -3.91 19.71
N ASP A 106 3.00 -3.78 20.27
CA ASP A 106 3.39 -2.69 21.18
C ASP A 106 4.13 -1.57 20.45
N ILE A 107 3.88 -1.42 19.13
CA ILE A 107 4.60 -0.45 18.28
C ILE A 107 4.43 0.97 18.82
N TYR A 108 3.24 1.34 19.30
CA TYR A 108 2.99 2.68 19.84
C TYR A 108 3.86 2.94 21.08
N GLU A 109 3.90 1.99 22.02
CA GLU A 109 4.69 2.11 23.24
C GLU A 109 6.18 2.25 22.92
N ILE A 110 6.69 1.45 21.99
CA ILE A 110 8.08 1.51 21.54
C ILE A 110 8.38 2.86 20.89
N LEU A 111 7.45 3.42 20.10
CA LEU A 111 7.60 4.75 19.51
C LEU A 111 7.66 5.84 20.59
N GLU A 112 6.81 5.75 21.61
CA GLU A 112 6.75 6.69 22.71
C GLU A 112 8.06 6.69 23.55
N GLN A 113 8.56 5.49 23.89
CA GLN A 113 9.82 5.32 24.63
C GLN A 113 11.05 5.82 23.87
N ASN A 114 11.01 5.79 22.53
CA ASN A 114 12.12 6.26 21.67
C ASN A 114 11.90 7.68 21.14
N LYS A 115 10.96 8.43 21.72
CA LYS A 115 10.65 9.80 21.31
C LYS A 115 11.86 10.71 21.55
N ARG A 116 12.41 11.28 20.46
CA ARG A 116 13.47 12.31 20.50
C ARG A 116 12.94 13.59 19.88
N GLU A 117 13.26 14.74 20.47
CA GLU A 117 12.89 16.03 19.89
C GLU A 117 13.42 16.17 18.46
N GLY A 118 12.55 16.62 17.56
CA GLY A 118 12.92 16.85 16.17
C GLY A 118 12.93 15.62 15.24
N THR A 119 12.62 14.41 15.74
CA THR A 119 12.67 13.17 14.93
C THR A 119 11.33 12.88 14.24
N ILE A 120 11.38 12.53 12.96
CA ILE A 120 10.21 12.07 12.21
C ILE A 120 10.04 10.56 12.39
N TYR A 121 9.01 10.16 13.12
CA TYR A 121 8.79 8.75 13.47
C TYR A 121 8.22 7.89 12.34
N CYS A 122 7.77 8.49 11.22
CA CYS A 122 7.14 7.76 10.12
C CYS A 122 8.01 6.65 9.55
N SER A 123 9.31 6.86 9.38
CA SER A 123 10.23 5.85 8.84
C SER A 123 10.43 4.69 9.82
N PHE A 124 10.55 4.99 11.11
CA PHE A 124 10.72 3.99 12.17
C PHE A 124 9.43 3.17 12.35
N CYS A 125 8.26 3.82 12.48
CA CYS A 125 6.96 3.18 12.55
C CYS A 125 6.71 2.27 11.33
N SER A 126 6.98 2.77 10.14
CA SER A 126 6.83 2.01 8.89
C SER A 126 7.73 0.76 8.85
N ARG A 127 8.94 0.85 9.40
CA ARG A 127 9.88 -0.28 9.51
C ARG A 127 9.36 -1.33 10.48
N MET A 128 8.89 -0.91 11.67
CA MET A 128 8.35 -1.84 12.67
C MET A 128 7.09 -2.55 12.15
N ARG A 129 6.15 -1.81 11.55
CA ARG A 129 4.95 -2.39 10.93
C ARG A 129 5.32 -3.42 9.85
N ARG A 130 6.31 -3.11 9.02
CA ARG A 130 6.78 -4.04 7.98
C ARG A 130 7.42 -5.27 8.59
N GLY A 131 8.24 -5.10 9.65
CA GLY A 131 8.81 -6.21 10.42
C GLY A 131 7.73 -7.14 10.98
N ALA A 132 6.68 -6.57 11.61
CA ALA A 132 5.54 -7.33 12.12
C ALA A 132 4.83 -8.15 11.01
N LEU A 133 4.61 -7.55 9.84
CA LEU A 133 4.03 -8.26 8.69
C LEU A 133 4.94 -9.39 8.19
N TYR A 134 6.26 -9.18 8.15
CA TYR A 134 7.22 -10.19 7.71
C TYR A 134 7.25 -11.38 8.68
N SER A 135 7.32 -11.11 9.99
CA SER A 135 7.30 -12.16 11.01
C SER A 135 6.02 -13.00 10.91
N LYS A 136 4.87 -12.33 10.81
CA LYS A 136 3.58 -13.03 10.67
C LYS A 136 3.45 -13.81 9.36
N ALA A 137 4.02 -13.32 8.27
CA ALA A 137 4.03 -14.05 7.01
C ALA A 137 4.85 -15.36 7.13
N LEU A 138 6.04 -15.29 7.74
CA LEU A 138 6.89 -16.46 7.92
C LEU A 138 6.30 -17.45 8.92
N GLU A 139 5.81 -16.97 10.08
CA GLU A 139 5.15 -17.79 11.09
C GLU A 139 3.94 -18.55 10.54
N GLY A 140 3.18 -17.89 9.68
CA GLY A 140 1.99 -18.46 9.04
C GLY A 140 2.27 -19.33 7.82
N GLY A 141 3.53 -19.53 7.43
CA GLY A 141 3.92 -20.32 6.25
C GLY A 141 3.50 -19.70 4.92
N PHE A 142 3.30 -18.38 4.87
CA PHE A 142 3.03 -17.68 3.63
C PHE A 142 4.32 -17.51 2.82
N ASN A 143 4.25 -17.75 1.52
CA ASN A 143 5.40 -17.56 0.63
C ASN A 143 5.49 -16.14 0.06
N LYS A 144 4.40 -15.35 0.19
CA LYS A 144 4.35 -13.96 -0.30
C LYS A 144 3.67 -13.02 0.69
N LEU A 145 4.10 -11.74 0.63
CA LEU A 145 3.44 -10.61 1.28
C LEU A 145 2.95 -9.62 0.22
N ALA A 146 1.64 -9.36 0.18
CA ALA A 146 1.04 -8.39 -0.73
C ALA A 146 0.87 -7.03 -0.03
N LEU A 147 1.37 -5.96 -0.66
CA LEU A 147 1.27 -4.58 -0.20
C LEU A 147 0.56 -3.71 -1.24
N ALA A 148 -0.24 -2.75 -0.78
CA ALA A 148 -1.13 -1.94 -1.61
C ALA A 148 -0.48 -0.67 -2.19
N HIS A 149 0.86 -0.63 -2.35
CA HIS A 149 1.52 0.51 -2.98
C HIS A 149 1.09 0.64 -4.44
N HIS A 150 0.86 1.88 -4.88
CA HIS A 150 0.37 2.21 -6.21
C HIS A 150 1.35 3.10 -6.99
N LEU A 151 1.00 3.51 -8.22
CA LEU A 151 1.92 4.23 -9.10
C LEU A 151 2.36 5.58 -8.53
N ASP A 152 1.45 6.26 -7.85
CA ASP A 152 1.76 7.56 -7.25
C ASP A 152 2.76 7.38 -6.08
N ASP A 153 2.66 6.32 -5.26
CA ASP A 153 3.68 5.98 -4.25
C ASP A 153 5.05 5.67 -4.87
N ALA A 154 5.06 4.93 -5.99
CA ALA A 154 6.30 4.63 -6.71
C ALA A 154 6.95 5.90 -7.26
N ALA A 155 6.15 6.84 -7.77
CA ALA A 155 6.60 8.14 -8.23
C ALA A 155 7.15 8.98 -7.06
N GLU A 156 6.40 9.10 -5.97
CA GLU A 156 6.85 9.80 -4.76
C GLU A 156 8.19 9.21 -4.27
N SER A 157 8.28 7.89 -4.15
CA SER A 157 9.51 7.21 -3.73
C SER A 157 10.67 7.48 -4.66
N PHE A 158 10.46 7.46 -5.99
CA PHE A 158 11.49 7.74 -6.97
C PHE A 158 12.02 9.16 -6.84
N PHE A 159 11.13 10.16 -6.84
CA PHE A 159 11.55 11.55 -6.74
C PHE A 159 12.17 11.90 -5.38
N MET A 160 11.67 11.32 -4.29
CA MET A 160 12.31 11.47 -2.99
C MET A 160 13.72 10.89 -2.95
N ASN A 161 13.94 9.70 -3.56
CA ASN A 161 15.27 9.12 -3.64
C ASN A 161 16.19 9.95 -4.53
N LEU A 162 15.70 10.45 -5.65
CA LEU A 162 16.45 11.30 -6.57
C LEU A 162 16.87 12.61 -5.90
N THR A 163 15.94 13.31 -5.23
CA THR A 163 16.17 14.67 -4.73
C THR A 163 16.83 14.74 -3.36
N TYR A 164 16.58 13.75 -2.49
CA TYR A 164 17.08 13.80 -1.11
C TYR A 164 18.16 12.75 -0.80
N ASN A 165 18.23 11.67 -1.59
CA ASN A 165 19.18 10.57 -1.35
C ASN A 165 20.20 10.40 -2.46
N GLY A 166 20.12 11.18 -3.56
CA GLY A 166 21.03 11.06 -4.72
C GLY A 166 21.00 9.67 -5.37
N SER A 167 19.84 9.02 -5.38
CA SER A 167 19.71 7.63 -5.83
C SER A 167 18.56 7.44 -6.80
N LEU A 168 18.79 6.78 -7.93
CA LEU A 168 17.75 6.37 -8.87
C LEU A 168 17.08 5.07 -8.40
N ARG A 169 16.18 5.19 -7.45
CA ARG A 169 15.51 4.06 -6.83
C ARG A 169 14.01 4.31 -6.71
N SER A 170 13.20 3.31 -7.11
CA SER A 170 11.74 3.31 -6.96
C SER A 170 11.26 2.04 -6.25
N MET A 171 9.98 1.71 -6.39
CA MET A 171 9.35 0.52 -5.82
C MET A 171 9.11 -0.51 -6.93
N PRO A 172 9.79 -1.68 -6.91
CA PRO A 172 9.53 -2.73 -7.91
C PRO A 172 8.18 -3.42 -7.65
N PRO A 173 7.55 -4.01 -8.70
CA PRO A 173 6.33 -4.82 -8.57
C PRO A 173 6.49 -6.03 -7.66
N ILE A 174 7.68 -6.64 -7.67
CA ILE A 174 8.07 -7.79 -6.84
C ILE A 174 9.53 -7.67 -6.45
N TYR A 175 9.85 -8.10 -5.23
CA TYR A 175 11.23 -8.30 -4.80
C TYR A 175 11.27 -9.39 -3.71
N ARG A 176 12.43 -10.02 -3.57
CA ARG A 176 12.69 -10.97 -2.49
C ARG A 176 13.34 -10.22 -1.33
N ALA A 177 12.75 -10.30 -0.15
CA ALA A 177 13.34 -9.78 1.07
C ALA A 177 14.49 -10.68 1.56
N GLU A 178 15.37 -10.15 2.41
CA GLU A 178 16.53 -10.87 2.95
C GLU A 178 16.16 -12.18 3.66
N ASN A 179 14.98 -12.24 4.27
CA ASN A 179 14.44 -13.43 4.92
C ASN A 179 13.81 -14.45 3.94
N GLY A 180 13.93 -14.24 2.62
CA GLY A 180 13.44 -15.13 1.58
C GLY A 180 11.98 -14.91 1.16
N LEU A 181 11.21 -14.08 1.89
CA LEU A 181 9.81 -13.77 1.55
C LEU A 181 9.72 -12.93 0.28
N GLU A 182 8.83 -13.30 -0.63
CA GLU A 182 8.52 -12.47 -1.81
C GLU A 182 7.50 -11.38 -1.44
N VAL A 183 7.85 -10.13 -1.70
CA VAL A 183 6.95 -8.99 -1.49
C VAL A 183 6.42 -8.52 -2.83
N ILE A 184 5.09 -8.50 -2.98
CA ILE A 184 4.40 -8.14 -4.23
C ILE A 184 3.57 -6.87 -4.06
N ARG A 185 3.45 -6.10 -5.16
CA ARG A 185 2.67 -4.86 -5.23
C ARG A 185 1.74 -4.88 -6.45
N PRO A 186 0.61 -5.57 -6.38
CA PRO A 186 -0.29 -5.72 -7.53
C PRO A 186 -0.88 -4.41 -8.05
N LEU A 187 -0.97 -3.36 -7.20
CA LEU A 187 -1.48 -2.04 -7.56
C LEU A 187 -0.41 -1.08 -8.12
N ILE A 188 0.84 -1.51 -8.29
CA ILE A 188 1.98 -0.63 -8.58
C ILE A 188 1.81 0.22 -9.85
N PHE A 189 0.92 -0.15 -10.77
CA PHE A 189 0.60 0.62 -11.98
C PHE A 189 -0.81 1.23 -11.96
N VAL A 190 -1.54 1.12 -10.86
CA VAL A 190 -2.84 1.78 -10.65
C VAL A 190 -2.59 3.18 -10.12
N ARG A 191 -3.35 4.18 -10.59
CA ARG A 191 -3.26 5.57 -10.12
C ARG A 191 -4.12 5.77 -8.87
N GLU A 192 -3.65 6.62 -7.95
CA GLU A 192 -4.39 6.99 -6.73
C GLU A 192 -5.82 7.46 -7.04
N ARG A 193 -6.02 8.28 -8.08
CA ARG A 193 -7.34 8.74 -8.53
C ARG A 193 -8.31 7.58 -8.85
N GLN A 194 -7.80 6.50 -9.46
CA GLN A 194 -8.64 5.34 -9.77
C GLN A 194 -9.08 4.58 -8.50
N ILE A 195 -8.25 4.61 -7.46
CA ILE A 195 -8.57 4.04 -6.15
C ILE A 195 -9.64 4.88 -5.45
N ILE A 196 -9.48 6.21 -5.48
CA ILE A 196 -10.47 7.16 -4.95
C ILE A 196 -11.82 6.97 -5.64
N ASP A 197 -11.83 6.87 -6.98
CA ASP A 197 -13.05 6.62 -7.77
C ASP A 197 -13.72 5.29 -7.39
N PHE A 198 -12.92 4.24 -7.14
CA PHE A 198 -13.44 2.94 -6.69
C PHE A 198 -14.12 3.04 -5.32
N ILE A 199 -13.50 3.72 -4.35
CA ILE A 199 -14.05 3.90 -3.01
C ILE A 199 -15.35 4.70 -3.07
N ALA A 200 -15.36 5.82 -3.81
CA ALA A 200 -16.51 6.70 -3.95
C ALA A 200 -17.68 6.01 -4.65
N SER A 201 -17.42 5.34 -5.79
CA SER A 201 -18.47 4.67 -6.60
C SER A 201 -19.13 3.49 -5.88
N ASN A 202 -18.45 2.87 -4.91
CA ASN A 202 -18.98 1.78 -4.10
C ASN A 202 -19.44 2.21 -2.71
N SER A 203 -19.38 3.52 -2.38
CA SER A 203 -19.74 4.07 -1.05
C SER A 203 -19.06 3.31 0.09
N ILE A 204 -17.76 3.00 -0.05
CA ILE A 204 -17.00 2.25 0.94
C ILE A 204 -16.55 3.22 2.03
N TYR A 205 -16.87 2.89 3.29
CA TYR A 205 -16.39 3.64 4.44
C TYR A 205 -14.89 3.38 4.67
N ILE A 206 -14.13 4.45 4.87
CA ILE A 206 -12.73 4.44 5.28
C ILE A 206 -12.61 5.34 6.49
N ALA A 207 -12.05 4.83 7.58
CA ALA A 207 -11.83 5.64 8.77
C ALA A 207 -10.88 6.82 8.47
N PRO A 208 -11.19 8.04 8.91
CA PRO A 208 -10.43 9.25 8.55
C PRO A 208 -8.95 9.19 8.89
N ASP A 209 -8.61 8.61 10.03
CA ASP A 209 -7.24 8.63 10.58
C ASP A 209 -6.42 7.39 10.28
N CYS A 210 -6.99 6.37 9.62
CA CYS A 210 -6.33 5.10 9.31
C CYS A 210 -5.53 4.50 10.49
N ASN A 211 -5.90 4.82 11.74
CA ASN A 211 -5.22 4.42 12.98
C ASN A 211 -3.69 4.70 12.97
N CYS A 212 -3.25 5.76 12.29
CA CYS A 212 -1.83 6.10 12.18
C CYS A 212 -1.27 6.66 13.49
N PRO A 213 -0.20 6.08 14.07
CA PRO A 213 0.37 6.55 15.33
C PRO A 213 0.79 8.03 15.33
N ILE A 214 1.10 8.60 14.18
CA ILE A 214 1.51 10.01 14.08
C ILE A 214 0.40 10.98 14.47
N ASN A 215 -0.87 10.57 14.31
CA ASN A 215 -2.01 11.38 14.72
C ASN A 215 -2.20 11.41 16.24
N TRP A 216 -1.51 10.52 16.96
CA TRP A 216 -1.55 10.41 18.43
C TRP A 216 -0.27 10.94 19.10
N LEU A 217 0.80 11.04 18.33
CA LEU A 217 2.04 11.66 18.78
C LEU A 217 1.93 13.15 18.44
N ASP A 218 1.93 14.03 19.45
CA ASP A 218 1.97 15.50 19.29
C ASP A 218 3.20 15.92 18.48
N SER A 219 3.16 15.68 17.19
CA SER A 219 4.22 16.06 16.28
C SER A 219 3.61 16.86 15.12
N ASP A 220 3.78 18.16 15.15
CA ASP A 220 3.44 19.07 14.04
C ASP A 220 4.23 18.79 12.75
N LYS A 221 5.07 17.75 12.75
CA LYS A 221 6.00 17.47 11.64
C LYS A 221 5.51 16.29 10.80
N ARG A 222 4.61 16.58 9.89
CA ARG A 222 4.44 15.72 8.69
C ARG A 222 5.75 15.70 7.90
N PRO A 223 6.08 14.57 7.21
CA PRO A 223 7.29 14.52 6.39
C PRO A 223 7.21 15.56 5.27
N TYR A 224 7.80 16.73 5.49
CA TYR A 224 7.84 17.86 4.54
C TYR A 224 8.28 17.40 3.13
N ALA A 225 9.30 16.53 3.07
CA ALA A 225 9.81 15.99 1.81
C ALA A 225 8.73 15.25 1.01
N ARG A 226 7.88 14.45 1.65
CA ARG A 226 6.82 13.70 0.96
C ARG A 226 5.72 14.63 0.45
N GLU A 227 5.32 15.60 1.23
CA GLU A 227 4.29 16.58 0.84
C GLU A 227 4.77 17.48 -0.30
N ALA A 228 6.01 17.97 -0.22
CA ALA A 228 6.64 18.73 -1.29
C ALA A 228 6.74 17.93 -2.59
N THR A 229 7.15 16.66 -2.50
CA THR A 229 7.21 15.77 -3.66
C THR A 229 5.83 15.53 -4.26
N LYS A 230 4.80 15.32 -3.43
CA LYS A 230 3.41 15.13 -3.89
C LYS A 230 2.89 16.36 -4.63
N THR A 231 3.19 17.56 -4.11
CA THR A 231 2.84 18.83 -4.77
C THR A 231 3.58 19.00 -6.11
N PHE A 232 4.87 18.70 -6.15
CA PHE A 232 5.66 18.71 -7.37
C PHE A 232 5.07 17.78 -8.44
N LEU A 233 4.77 16.53 -8.10
CA LEU A 233 4.19 15.55 -9.03
C LEU A 233 2.82 15.99 -9.57
N LYS A 234 2.00 16.61 -8.72
CA LYS A 234 0.71 17.17 -9.12
C LYS A 234 0.88 18.29 -10.14
N ASN A 235 1.83 19.19 -9.92
CA ASN A 235 2.11 20.29 -10.86
C ASN A 235 2.63 19.74 -12.21
N MET A 236 3.53 18.76 -12.17
CA MET A 236 4.02 18.10 -13.39
C MET A 236 2.90 17.42 -14.19
N GLU A 237 1.91 16.82 -13.52
CA GLU A 237 0.76 16.23 -14.20
C GLU A 237 -0.18 17.29 -14.81
N LEU A 238 -0.31 18.45 -14.18
CA LEU A 238 -1.09 19.58 -14.72
C LEU A 238 -0.45 20.14 -16.00
N GLU A 239 0.87 20.28 -16.03
CA GLU A 239 1.62 20.75 -17.20
C GLU A 239 1.70 19.70 -18.31
N ASN A 240 1.84 18.42 -17.94
CA ASN A 240 1.92 17.31 -18.88
C ASN A 240 0.96 16.17 -18.50
N PRO A 241 -0.24 16.11 -19.10
CA PRO A 241 -1.23 15.06 -18.82
C PRO A 241 -0.73 13.62 -19.04
N ASN A 242 0.36 13.43 -19.81
CA ASN A 242 0.99 12.15 -20.05
C ASN A 242 2.11 11.83 -19.05
N PHE A 243 2.41 12.71 -18.09
CA PHE A 243 3.54 12.58 -17.17
C PHE A 243 3.62 11.20 -16.50
N PHE A 244 2.58 10.75 -15.83
CA PHE A 244 2.57 9.44 -15.16
C PHE A 244 2.62 8.25 -16.13
N LYS A 245 2.12 8.40 -17.35
CA LYS A 245 2.27 7.38 -18.40
C LYS A 245 3.74 7.25 -18.82
N SER A 246 4.40 8.37 -19.04
CA SER A 246 5.82 8.44 -19.39
C SER A 246 6.69 7.91 -18.25
N LEU A 247 6.43 8.35 -17.01
CA LEU A 247 7.16 7.89 -15.83
C LEU A 247 7.05 6.36 -15.63
N LYS A 248 5.83 5.81 -15.74
CA LYS A 248 5.63 4.36 -15.69
C LYS A 248 6.46 3.62 -16.74
N ASN A 249 6.51 4.13 -17.95
CA ASN A 249 7.30 3.52 -19.02
C ASN A 249 8.81 3.64 -18.74
N ALA A 250 9.27 4.77 -18.20
CA ALA A 250 10.67 4.99 -17.83
C ALA A 250 11.15 3.97 -16.77
N PHE A 251 10.28 3.56 -15.83
CA PHE A 251 10.65 2.54 -14.83
C PHE A 251 10.99 1.16 -15.43
N SER A 252 10.58 0.88 -16.63
CA SER A 252 10.88 -0.36 -17.35
C SER A 252 11.75 -0.16 -18.61
N ASN A 253 12.27 1.06 -18.80
CA ASN A 253 13.11 1.41 -19.95
C ASN A 253 14.38 2.15 -19.47
N LEU A 254 15.29 1.39 -18.87
CA LEU A 254 16.51 1.93 -18.28
C LEU A 254 17.67 1.81 -19.26
N HIS A 255 18.33 2.95 -19.55
CA HIS A 255 19.55 3.04 -20.30
C HIS A 255 20.72 3.18 -19.33
N ILE A 256 21.12 2.06 -18.71
CA ILE A 256 22.10 2.04 -17.61
C ILE A 256 23.45 2.61 -18.05
N SER A 257 23.90 2.34 -19.27
CA SER A 257 25.15 2.85 -19.83
C SER A 257 25.19 4.38 -20.03
N SER A 258 24.04 5.07 -19.88
CA SER A 258 23.99 6.54 -19.93
C SER A 258 24.28 7.22 -18.60
N PHE A 259 24.49 6.45 -17.52
CA PHE A 259 24.79 6.96 -16.18
C PHE A 259 26.29 6.80 -15.84
N CYS A 260 26.78 7.62 -14.92
CA CYS A 260 28.18 7.64 -14.48
C CYS A 260 28.51 6.57 -13.43
N ASP A 261 27.78 5.47 -13.36
CA ASP A 261 28.05 4.37 -12.44
C ASP A 261 29.10 3.44 -13.07
N GLU A 262 30.31 3.43 -12.48
CA GLU A 262 31.46 2.67 -12.98
C GLU A 262 31.17 1.18 -13.18
N ARG A 263 30.21 0.61 -12.45
CA ARG A 263 29.84 -0.82 -12.61
C ARG A 263 29.21 -1.13 -13.96
N TYR A 264 28.76 -0.11 -14.70
CA TYR A 264 28.03 -0.22 -15.97
C TYR A 264 28.67 0.55 -17.12
N ILE A 265 29.85 1.16 -16.90
CA ILE A 265 30.67 1.77 -17.97
C ILE A 265 31.51 0.66 -18.55
N GLU A 266 31.22 0.26 -19.79
CA GLU A 266 32.09 -0.65 -20.54
C GLU A 266 33.41 0.04 -20.82
N SER A 267 34.52 -0.57 -20.39
CA SER A 267 35.90 -0.14 -20.65
C SER A 267 36.36 -0.54 -22.06
#